data_5065c7f1ecfc359d014ab5511fd9e458
#
_entry.id   5065c7f1ecfc359d014ab5511fd9e458
#
_cell.length_a   1.000
_cell.length_b   1.000
_cell.length_c   1.000
_cell.angle_alpha   90.00
_cell.angle_beta   90.00
_cell.angle_gamma   90.00
#
_symmetry.space_group_name_H-M   'P 1'
#
loop_
_entity.id
_entity.type
_entity.pdbx_description
1 polymer ?
#
loop_
_entity_poly.entity_id
_entity_poly.type
_entity_poly.pdbx_seq_one_letter_code
_entity_poly.pdbx_strand_id
1 'polypeptide(L)'
;SPMYDRKWKKSKLPKKNKIDKTTFKGLRIKDTLKKILSSPNVCSKEWIWQQYDHTVMGDTIQKPGGDSGVVRVHGTNKAIAASVDSSAVYCWAHPLTGGKQVVAENWRNLISVGAIPIAITNCLNFGSPEKEENMGEFVECVQGIGEACEYLNFPVVSGNVSFYNQTKEAGIKPTPSIGGVGLIKDYNKMITMNFKEVDNLVLVIGKTEGHIDQSLFARVILDEKNGPPPEVNLFNEKNNGESLLSLIEKNYIKSAHDVSLGGLITAISKMCIKGNKGIKLDKSKNLINEITYFFAEDQGRYIIEINPKDLKEVMKILDKNAVHYDKLGIIQDKFMSINDKTKVTIDELKSYNTSWLNNYMST
;
A
#
# COMPACT_ATOMS: atom_id res chain seq x y z
N SER A 1 22.60 30.88 -17.09
CA SER A 1 22.48 29.45 -17.47
C SER A 1 21.52 29.32 -18.64
N PRO A 2 21.75 28.41 -19.60
CA PRO A 2 20.85 28.22 -20.72
C PRO A 2 19.47 27.79 -20.22
N MET A 3 18.45 28.41 -20.81
CA MET A 3 17.04 28.05 -20.57
C MET A 3 16.55 27.25 -21.78
N TYR A 4 15.92 26.10 -21.51
CA TYR A 4 15.34 25.25 -22.54
C TYR A 4 13.82 25.22 -22.37
N ASP A 5 13.09 25.61 -23.39
CA ASP A 5 11.64 25.38 -23.48
C ASP A 5 11.42 24.01 -24.13
N ARG A 6 11.23 22.99 -23.31
CA ARG A 6 11.07 21.62 -23.78
C ARG A 6 9.62 21.32 -24.09
N LYS A 7 9.37 20.91 -25.32
CA LYS A 7 8.06 20.41 -25.73
C LYS A 7 7.74 19.11 -24.98
N TRP A 8 6.50 18.90 -24.67
CA TRP A 8 6.03 17.68 -24.04
C TRP A 8 4.65 17.27 -24.56
N LYS A 9 4.36 15.99 -24.45
CA LYS A 9 3.12 15.38 -24.93
C LYS A 9 2.31 14.87 -23.76
N LYS A 10 1.05 15.30 -23.69
CA LYS A 10 0.11 14.84 -22.67
C LYS A 10 -0.21 13.35 -22.87
N SER A 11 -0.17 12.58 -21.80
CA SER A 11 -0.56 11.16 -21.77
C SER A 11 -2.07 11.03 -21.94
N LYS A 12 -2.49 9.91 -22.51
CA LYS A 12 -3.91 9.55 -22.57
C LYS A 12 -4.19 8.48 -21.53
N LEU A 13 -5.26 8.68 -20.74
CA LEU A 13 -5.72 7.63 -19.83
C LEU A 13 -6.09 6.37 -20.65
N PRO A 14 -5.47 5.22 -20.38
CA PRO A 14 -5.79 3.98 -21.06
C PRO A 14 -7.25 3.58 -20.85
N LYS A 15 -7.81 2.88 -21.83
CA LYS A 15 -9.15 2.29 -21.69
C LYS A 15 -9.09 1.10 -20.75
N LYS A 16 -10.11 0.93 -19.91
CA LYS A 16 -10.27 -0.27 -19.06
C LYS A 16 -10.28 -1.54 -19.92
N ASN A 17 -9.57 -2.56 -19.45
CA ASN A 17 -9.65 -3.88 -20.06
C ASN A 17 -11.04 -4.50 -19.84
N LYS A 18 -11.56 -5.15 -20.87
CA LYS A 18 -12.75 -5.98 -20.73
C LYS A 18 -12.35 -7.33 -20.11
N ILE A 19 -12.22 -7.35 -18.79
CA ILE A 19 -11.95 -8.59 -18.06
C ILE A 19 -13.28 -9.34 -17.93
N ASP A 20 -13.43 -10.42 -18.70
CA ASP A 20 -14.61 -11.26 -18.67
C ASP A 20 -14.59 -12.18 -17.41
N LYS A 21 -15.77 -12.52 -16.90
CA LYS A 21 -15.93 -13.49 -15.80
C LYS A 21 -15.29 -14.85 -16.12
N THR A 22 -15.16 -15.22 -17.41
CA THR A 22 -14.49 -16.43 -17.86
C THR A 22 -12.99 -16.39 -17.62
N THR A 23 -12.36 -15.21 -17.56
CA THR A 23 -10.93 -15.02 -17.29
C THR A 23 -10.52 -15.59 -15.92
N PHE A 24 -11.45 -15.63 -14.96
CA PHE A 24 -11.20 -16.15 -13.62
C PHE A 24 -11.55 -17.64 -13.45
N LYS A 25 -12.06 -18.28 -14.52
CA LYS A 25 -12.46 -19.68 -14.46
C LYS A 25 -11.26 -20.59 -14.18
N GLY A 26 -11.38 -21.42 -13.15
CA GLY A 26 -10.31 -22.35 -12.76
C GLY A 26 -9.23 -21.76 -11.86
N LEU A 27 -9.21 -20.45 -11.60
CA LEU A 27 -8.29 -19.84 -10.64
C LEU A 27 -8.70 -20.22 -9.21
N ARG A 28 -7.72 -20.73 -8.45
CA ARG A 28 -7.90 -21.00 -7.01
C ARG A 28 -7.20 -19.91 -6.20
N ILE A 29 -7.89 -19.34 -5.21
CA ILE A 29 -7.36 -18.25 -4.38
C ILE A 29 -6.01 -18.65 -3.75
N LYS A 30 -5.88 -19.88 -3.22
CA LYS A 30 -4.64 -20.34 -2.59
C LYS A 30 -3.44 -20.31 -3.54
N ASP A 31 -3.62 -20.80 -4.77
CA ASP A 31 -2.54 -20.87 -5.76
C ASP A 31 -2.17 -19.47 -6.29
N THR A 32 -3.19 -18.65 -6.49
CA THR A 32 -3.02 -17.25 -6.88
C THR A 32 -2.26 -16.48 -5.79
N LEU A 33 -2.67 -16.62 -4.54
CA LEU A 33 -2.01 -15.99 -3.40
C LEU A 33 -0.55 -16.43 -3.26
N LYS A 34 -0.27 -17.74 -3.44
CA LYS A 34 1.10 -18.26 -3.43
C LYS A 34 1.96 -17.55 -4.47
N LYS A 35 1.49 -17.45 -5.73
CA LYS A 35 2.23 -16.77 -6.81
C LYS A 35 2.44 -15.28 -6.50
N ILE A 36 1.43 -14.59 -5.96
CA ILE A 36 1.51 -13.17 -5.62
C ILE A 36 2.51 -12.95 -4.47
N LEU A 37 2.39 -13.67 -3.35
CA LEU A 37 3.27 -13.51 -2.19
C LEU A 37 4.73 -13.86 -2.50
N SER A 38 4.99 -14.80 -3.39
CA SER A 38 6.34 -15.17 -3.83
C SER A 38 6.85 -14.35 -5.00
N SER A 39 6.12 -13.33 -5.47
CA SER A 39 6.61 -12.44 -6.52
C SER A 39 7.69 -11.48 -5.96
N PRO A 40 8.67 -11.06 -6.78
CA PRO A 40 9.73 -10.13 -6.35
C PRO A 40 9.19 -8.79 -5.82
N ASN A 41 7.99 -8.39 -6.24
CA ASN A 41 7.39 -7.11 -5.82
C ASN A 41 6.83 -7.15 -4.38
N VAL A 42 6.37 -8.31 -3.90
CA VAL A 42 5.66 -8.46 -2.61
C VAL A 42 6.43 -9.29 -1.60
N CYS A 43 7.38 -10.13 -2.05
CA CYS A 43 8.17 -10.96 -1.14
C CYS A 43 8.87 -10.13 -0.07
N SER A 44 9.14 -10.75 1.08
CA SER A 44 9.89 -10.12 2.17
C SER A 44 11.24 -9.59 1.69
N LYS A 45 11.55 -8.36 2.06
CA LYS A 45 12.86 -7.73 1.85
C LYS A 45 13.75 -7.80 3.09
N GLU A 46 13.41 -8.70 4.02
CA GLU A 46 14.13 -8.85 5.29
C GLU A 46 15.61 -9.09 5.10
N TRP A 47 15.99 -9.91 4.13
CA TRP A 47 17.38 -10.14 3.74
C TRP A 47 18.15 -8.84 3.45
N ILE A 48 17.50 -7.82 2.87
CA ILE A 48 18.14 -6.54 2.54
C ILE A 48 18.36 -5.71 3.81
N TRP A 49 17.26 -5.41 4.55
CA TRP A 49 17.35 -4.47 5.66
C TRP A 49 18.02 -5.06 6.91
N GLN A 50 18.12 -6.38 7.05
CA GLN A 50 18.90 -7.01 8.11
C GLN A 50 20.41 -6.76 8.02
N GLN A 51 20.91 -6.38 6.84
CA GLN A 51 22.33 -6.06 6.62
C GLN A 51 22.72 -4.68 7.13
N TYR A 52 21.76 -3.87 7.52
CA TYR A 52 21.97 -2.51 8.00
C TYR A 52 21.61 -2.41 9.48
N ASP A 53 22.37 -1.58 10.22
CA ASP A 53 22.03 -1.29 11.61
C ASP A 53 20.86 -0.30 11.65
N HIS A 54 19.67 -0.84 11.93
CA HIS A 54 18.44 -0.07 12.12
C HIS A 54 18.11 0.15 13.61
N THR A 55 19.04 -0.18 14.52
CA THR A 55 18.86 -0.07 15.98
C THR A 55 19.82 0.92 16.63
N VAL A 56 20.57 1.67 15.83
CA VAL A 56 21.49 2.71 16.31
C VAL A 56 20.83 3.58 17.37
N MET A 57 21.56 3.89 18.44
CA MET A 57 21.13 4.62 19.64
C MET A 57 19.99 3.96 20.45
N GLY A 58 19.47 2.82 20.03
CA GLY A 58 18.42 2.08 20.75
C GLY A 58 17.04 2.77 20.75
N ASP A 59 16.81 3.69 19.84
CA ASP A 59 15.55 4.47 19.78
C ASP A 59 14.54 3.93 18.75
N THR A 60 14.88 2.87 18.03
CA THR A 60 13.95 2.23 17.07
C THR A 60 12.84 1.47 17.80
N ILE A 61 11.60 1.92 17.61
CA ILE A 61 10.39 1.28 18.15
C ILE A 61 9.83 0.27 17.16
N GLN A 62 9.82 0.62 15.88
CA GLN A 62 9.42 -0.26 14.79
C GLN A 62 10.50 -0.30 13.72
N LYS A 63 11.08 -1.50 13.55
CA LYS A 63 12.07 -1.77 12.51
C LYS A 63 11.43 -1.83 11.13
N PRO A 64 12.21 -1.79 10.03
CA PRO A 64 11.72 -2.00 8.68
C PRO A 64 10.90 -3.30 8.52
N GLY A 65 10.01 -3.32 7.53
CA GLY A 65 9.12 -4.47 7.24
C GLY A 65 7.70 -4.33 7.80
N GLY A 66 7.34 -3.14 8.32
CA GLY A 66 5.97 -2.66 8.55
C GLY A 66 5.63 -1.54 7.56
N ASP A 67 4.53 -0.81 7.81
CA ASP A 67 4.10 0.31 6.97
C ASP A 67 5.06 1.50 7.05
N SER A 68 5.66 1.72 8.21
CA SER A 68 6.69 2.75 8.43
C SER A 68 7.74 2.25 9.41
N GLY A 69 8.98 2.71 9.26
CA GLY A 69 9.97 2.66 10.33
C GLY A 69 9.67 3.73 11.37
N VAL A 70 9.80 3.43 12.67
CA VAL A 70 9.48 4.38 13.74
C VAL A 70 10.62 4.47 14.74
N VAL A 71 11.07 5.71 14.98
CA VAL A 71 12.14 6.05 15.94
C VAL A 71 11.60 7.05 16.95
N ARG A 72 11.77 6.77 18.23
CA ARG A 72 11.36 7.71 19.27
C ARG A 72 12.26 8.93 19.31
N VAL A 73 11.69 10.05 19.70
CA VAL A 73 12.45 11.29 19.98
C VAL A 73 12.93 11.24 21.44
N HIS A 74 14.23 11.09 21.60
CA HIS A 74 14.85 10.91 22.91
C HIS A 74 14.43 11.98 23.92
N GLY A 75 14.14 11.58 25.16
CA GLY A 75 13.69 12.49 26.21
C GLY A 75 12.24 12.97 26.10
N THR A 76 11.45 12.40 25.18
CA THR A 76 10.02 12.75 25.00
C THR A 76 9.17 11.49 24.83
N ASN A 77 7.83 11.65 24.82
CA ASN A 77 6.89 10.59 24.41
C ASN A 77 6.63 10.57 22.90
N LYS A 78 7.32 11.41 22.12
CA LYS A 78 7.11 11.52 20.68
C LYS A 78 7.94 10.50 19.90
N ALA A 79 7.49 10.17 18.70
CA ALA A 79 8.27 9.42 17.73
C ALA A 79 8.11 9.99 16.32
N ILE A 80 9.08 9.71 15.49
CA ILE A 80 9.07 10.02 14.05
C ILE A 80 8.86 8.72 13.29
N ALA A 81 7.86 8.72 12.40
CA ALA A 81 7.65 7.66 11.44
C ALA A 81 8.20 8.09 10.07
N ALA A 82 8.81 7.15 9.35
CA ALA A 82 9.30 7.37 7.99
C ALA A 82 8.88 6.21 7.08
N SER A 83 8.41 6.54 5.88
CA SER A 83 8.04 5.60 4.82
C SER A 83 8.64 6.04 3.48
N VAL A 84 8.86 5.08 2.59
CA VAL A 84 9.31 5.34 1.21
C VAL A 84 8.46 4.51 0.26
N ASP A 85 7.86 5.18 -0.73
CA ASP A 85 6.99 4.54 -1.70
C ASP A 85 7.33 4.96 -3.13
N SER A 86 7.05 4.07 -4.08
CA SER A 86 7.20 4.32 -5.51
C SER A 86 6.30 3.39 -6.31
N SER A 87 5.66 3.90 -7.35
CA SER A 87 4.76 3.13 -8.22
C SER A 87 5.05 3.38 -9.69
N ALA A 88 6.22 2.93 -10.16
CA ALA A 88 6.67 3.10 -11.53
C ALA A 88 5.68 2.54 -12.58
N VAL A 89 4.92 1.50 -12.24
CA VAL A 89 3.95 0.89 -13.15
C VAL A 89 2.72 1.76 -13.33
N TYR A 90 2.20 2.34 -12.25
CA TYR A 90 1.06 3.23 -12.31
C TYR A 90 1.42 4.56 -12.99
N CYS A 91 2.63 5.10 -12.69
CA CYS A 91 3.14 6.29 -13.37
C CYS A 91 3.33 6.05 -14.88
N TRP A 92 3.82 4.88 -15.27
CA TRP A 92 3.95 4.51 -16.67
C TRP A 92 2.59 4.38 -17.37
N ALA A 93 1.59 3.79 -16.71
CA ALA A 93 0.26 3.64 -17.27
C ALA A 93 -0.48 4.98 -17.42
N HIS A 94 -0.39 5.87 -16.43
CA HIS A 94 -0.94 7.22 -16.48
C HIS A 94 -0.21 8.11 -15.46
N PRO A 95 0.73 8.94 -15.89
CA PRO A 95 1.65 9.68 -15.03
C PRO A 95 0.96 10.55 -13.96
N LEU A 96 -0.09 11.28 -14.34
CA LEU A 96 -0.86 12.13 -13.42
C LEU A 96 -1.47 11.31 -12.26
N THR A 97 -2.12 10.18 -12.59
CA THR A 97 -2.73 9.30 -11.57
C THR A 97 -1.67 8.60 -10.74
N GLY A 98 -0.58 8.11 -11.36
CA GLY A 98 0.52 7.48 -10.65
C GLY A 98 1.25 8.44 -9.70
N GLY A 99 1.42 9.71 -10.10
CA GLY A 99 1.95 10.76 -9.23
C GLY A 99 1.07 11.03 -8.00
N LYS A 100 -0.26 11.05 -8.15
CA LYS A 100 -1.19 11.14 -7.01
C LYS A 100 -1.08 9.91 -6.11
N GLN A 101 -1.04 8.73 -6.72
CA GLN A 101 -1.06 7.46 -6.00
C GLN A 101 0.16 7.29 -5.10
N VAL A 102 1.36 7.60 -5.57
CA VAL A 102 2.57 7.41 -4.77
C VAL A 102 2.60 8.30 -3.53
N VAL A 103 2.06 9.52 -3.61
CA VAL A 103 1.90 10.41 -2.44
C VAL A 103 0.83 9.88 -1.49
N ALA A 104 -0.32 9.46 -2.02
CA ALA A 104 -1.41 8.93 -1.22
C ALA A 104 -1.02 7.64 -0.49
N GLU A 105 -0.27 6.73 -1.13
CA GLU A 105 0.23 5.49 -0.51
C GLU A 105 1.22 5.82 0.62
N ASN A 106 2.16 6.72 0.39
CA ASN A 106 3.10 7.16 1.42
C ASN A 106 2.37 7.77 2.64
N TRP A 107 1.37 8.61 2.37
CA TRP A 107 0.52 9.21 3.40
C TRP A 107 -0.24 8.13 4.20
N ARG A 108 -0.81 7.10 3.52
CA ARG A 108 -1.49 5.97 4.17
C ARG A 108 -0.56 5.17 5.07
N ASN A 109 0.67 4.91 4.62
CA ASN A 109 1.66 4.15 5.39
C ASN A 109 2.00 4.83 6.71
N LEU A 110 2.12 6.16 6.74
CA LEU A 110 2.32 6.93 7.97
C LEU A 110 1.10 6.85 8.89
N ILE A 111 -0.10 7.01 8.34
CA ILE A 111 -1.37 6.89 9.08
C ILE A 111 -1.52 5.51 9.73
N SER A 112 -1.14 4.47 9.02
CA SER A 112 -1.28 3.07 9.48
C SER A 112 -0.51 2.74 10.75
N VAL A 113 0.49 3.55 11.11
CA VAL A 113 1.21 3.44 12.39
C VAL A 113 0.78 4.48 13.43
N GLY A 114 -0.24 5.29 13.13
CA GLY A 114 -0.74 6.35 14.02
C GLY A 114 0.06 7.66 13.93
N ALA A 115 0.86 7.83 12.89
CA ALA A 115 1.59 9.08 12.66
C ALA A 115 0.74 10.09 11.89
N ILE A 116 0.85 11.37 12.27
CA ILE A 116 0.30 12.49 11.51
C ILE A 116 1.33 12.85 10.44
N PRO A 117 1.03 12.69 9.14
CA PRO A 117 1.95 13.05 8.06
C PRO A 117 2.30 14.54 8.12
N ILE A 118 3.59 14.89 7.95
CA ILE A 118 4.09 16.27 8.06
C ILE A 118 4.60 16.78 6.73
N ALA A 119 5.51 16.04 6.09
CA ALA A 119 6.19 16.49 4.88
C ALA A 119 6.78 15.32 4.10
N ILE A 120 7.05 15.56 2.82
CA ILE A 120 7.74 14.62 1.95
C ILE A 120 9.05 15.20 1.39
N THR A 121 9.95 14.29 1.03
CA THR A 121 11.00 14.50 0.04
C THR A 121 10.70 13.66 -1.19
N ASN A 122 11.12 14.09 -2.38
CA ASN A 122 10.98 13.29 -3.58
C ASN A 122 12.32 13.04 -4.28
N CYS A 123 12.43 11.87 -4.91
CA CYS A 123 13.53 11.50 -5.78
C CYS A 123 12.92 11.11 -7.13
N LEU A 124 12.99 12.02 -8.10
CA LEU A 124 12.31 11.92 -9.38
C LEU A 124 13.26 11.36 -10.43
N ASN A 125 13.00 10.14 -10.93
CA ASN A 125 13.85 9.47 -11.90
C ASN A 125 13.07 9.22 -13.19
N PHE A 126 13.58 9.79 -14.30
CA PHE A 126 12.92 9.75 -15.62
C PHE A 126 13.94 9.50 -16.74
N GLY A 127 13.44 9.09 -17.91
CA GLY A 127 14.22 8.97 -19.12
C GLY A 127 14.71 10.33 -19.65
N SER A 128 15.21 10.36 -20.89
CA SER A 128 15.68 11.62 -21.50
C SER A 128 14.53 12.62 -21.68
N PRO A 129 14.68 13.87 -21.16
CA PRO A 129 13.69 14.92 -21.32
C PRO A 129 13.65 15.51 -22.73
N GLU A 130 14.53 15.06 -23.62
CA GLU A 130 14.53 15.44 -25.04
C GLU A 130 13.45 14.72 -25.83
N LYS A 131 12.94 13.60 -25.32
CA LYS A 131 11.78 12.89 -25.87
C LYS A 131 10.50 13.50 -25.28
N GLU A 132 9.61 14.00 -26.15
CA GLU A 132 8.38 14.68 -25.74
C GLU A 132 7.50 13.81 -24.81
N GLU A 133 7.49 12.50 -25.04
CA GLU A 133 6.78 11.53 -24.20
C GLU A 133 7.35 11.49 -22.77
N ASN A 134 8.68 11.33 -22.62
CA ASN A 134 9.33 11.28 -21.30
C ASN A 134 9.17 12.60 -20.55
N MET A 135 9.25 13.72 -21.26
CA MET A 135 9.02 15.03 -20.67
C MET A 135 7.56 15.17 -20.22
N GLY A 136 6.61 14.63 -20.99
CA GLY A 136 5.19 14.56 -20.61
C GLY A 136 4.97 13.72 -19.35
N GLU A 137 5.60 12.55 -19.26
CA GLU A 137 5.55 11.70 -18.07
C GLU A 137 6.05 12.45 -16.82
N PHE A 138 7.16 13.20 -16.95
CA PHE A 138 7.68 14.02 -15.85
C PHE A 138 6.71 15.12 -15.43
N VAL A 139 6.22 15.92 -16.38
CA VAL A 139 5.29 17.03 -16.11
C VAL A 139 4.04 16.54 -15.41
N GLU A 140 3.39 15.50 -15.96
CA GLU A 140 2.15 14.98 -15.40
C GLU A 140 2.36 14.27 -14.04
N CYS A 141 3.49 13.57 -13.83
CA CYS A 141 3.82 13.03 -12.49
C CYS A 141 3.97 14.16 -11.46
N VAL A 142 4.71 15.22 -11.80
CA VAL A 142 4.88 16.39 -10.90
C VAL A 142 3.54 17.07 -10.61
N GLN A 143 2.67 17.22 -11.61
CA GLN A 143 1.32 17.74 -11.40
C GLN A 143 0.52 16.85 -10.44
N GLY A 144 0.52 15.54 -10.66
CA GLY A 144 -0.17 14.60 -9.79
C GLY A 144 0.35 14.60 -8.35
N ILE A 145 1.67 14.66 -8.17
CA ILE A 145 2.31 14.82 -6.85
C ILE A 145 1.83 16.12 -6.20
N GLY A 146 1.87 17.26 -6.94
CA GLY A 146 1.44 18.56 -6.43
C GLY A 146 -0.01 18.56 -5.96
N GLU A 147 -0.95 18.04 -6.78
CA GLU A 147 -2.36 17.93 -6.42
C GLU A 147 -2.59 17.11 -5.15
N ALA A 148 -1.88 15.97 -5.00
CA ALA A 148 -2.00 15.13 -3.80
C ALA A 148 -1.39 15.80 -2.57
N CYS A 149 -0.22 16.44 -2.71
CA CYS A 149 0.45 17.16 -1.62
C CYS A 149 -0.41 18.31 -1.09
N GLU A 150 -1.00 19.09 -1.98
CA GLU A 150 -1.87 20.21 -1.62
C GLU A 150 -3.12 19.71 -0.89
N TYR A 151 -3.81 18.70 -1.47
CA TYR A 151 -5.07 18.20 -0.90
C TYR A 151 -4.88 17.53 0.46
N LEU A 152 -3.81 16.72 0.61
CA LEU A 152 -3.51 15.98 1.83
C LEU A 152 -2.75 16.82 2.87
N ASN A 153 -2.43 18.10 2.58
CA ASN A 153 -1.58 18.95 3.41
C ASN A 153 -0.24 18.27 3.76
N PHE A 154 0.42 17.76 2.73
CA PHE A 154 1.64 16.96 2.85
C PHE A 154 2.74 17.52 1.94
N PRO A 155 3.32 18.68 2.32
CA PRO A 155 4.17 19.51 1.45
C PRO A 155 5.52 18.85 1.13
N VAL A 156 6.02 19.14 -0.07
CA VAL A 156 7.40 18.80 -0.49
C VAL A 156 8.37 19.80 0.13
N VAL A 157 9.30 19.35 0.96
CA VAL A 157 10.32 20.20 1.62
C VAL A 157 11.72 19.98 1.05
N SER A 158 11.94 18.92 0.30
CA SER A 158 13.22 18.56 -0.31
C SER A 158 13.00 17.65 -1.50
N GLY A 159 14.02 17.49 -2.33
CA GLY A 159 13.96 16.52 -3.43
C GLY A 159 15.12 16.66 -4.40
N ASN A 160 15.15 15.74 -5.37
CA ASN A 160 16.04 15.81 -6.52
C ASN A 160 15.36 15.30 -7.79
N VAL A 161 15.89 15.68 -8.92
CA VAL A 161 15.49 15.19 -10.24
C VAL A 161 16.69 14.57 -10.93
N SER A 162 16.50 13.36 -11.47
CA SER A 162 17.49 12.67 -12.30
C SER A 162 16.85 12.35 -13.65
N PHE A 163 17.44 12.88 -14.70
CA PHE A 163 17.06 12.61 -16.09
C PHE A 163 18.10 11.74 -16.80
N TYR A 164 17.79 11.35 -18.03
CA TYR A 164 18.65 10.50 -18.86
C TYR A 164 18.90 9.10 -18.28
N ASN A 165 17.99 8.62 -17.43
CA ASN A 165 18.04 7.25 -16.92
C ASN A 165 17.56 6.30 -18.01
N GLN A 166 18.49 5.78 -18.78
CA GLN A 166 18.19 4.92 -19.93
C GLN A 166 19.36 3.98 -20.28
N THR A 167 19.02 2.88 -20.94
CA THR A 167 19.97 1.96 -21.54
C THR A 167 19.74 1.97 -23.04
N LYS A 168 20.71 2.46 -23.81
CA LYS A 168 20.57 2.75 -25.26
C LYS A 168 19.37 3.68 -25.48
N GLU A 169 18.39 3.27 -26.29
CA GLU A 169 17.20 4.04 -26.62
C GLU A 169 16.02 3.86 -25.63
N ALA A 170 16.11 2.87 -24.74
CA ALA A 170 15.05 2.57 -23.78
C ALA A 170 15.23 3.35 -22.47
N GLY A 171 14.33 4.28 -22.21
CA GLY A 171 14.22 4.95 -20.91
C GLY A 171 13.66 4.01 -19.84
N ILE A 172 14.01 4.29 -18.57
CA ILE A 172 13.31 3.65 -17.45
C ILE A 172 11.83 4.04 -17.43
N LYS A 173 11.00 3.27 -16.75
CA LYS A 173 9.66 3.73 -16.43
C LYS A 173 9.73 4.97 -15.53
N PRO A 174 8.74 5.89 -15.61
CA PRO A 174 8.67 7.03 -14.70
C PRO A 174 8.70 6.55 -13.25
N THR A 175 9.72 6.91 -12.49
CA THR A 175 9.95 6.39 -11.14
C THR A 175 10.12 7.53 -10.14
N PRO A 176 9.04 8.26 -9.80
CA PRO A 176 9.06 9.13 -8.64
C PRO A 176 9.07 8.26 -7.38
N SER A 177 10.04 8.48 -6.50
CA SER A 177 10.10 7.87 -5.17
C SER A 177 9.82 8.95 -4.14
N ILE A 178 8.87 8.71 -3.26
CA ILE A 178 8.42 9.64 -2.23
C ILE A 178 8.85 9.12 -0.86
N GLY A 179 9.64 9.92 -0.15
CA GLY A 179 9.98 9.67 1.24
C GLY A 179 9.15 10.58 2.15
N GLY A 180 8.31 10.02 2.99
CA GLY A 180 7.45 10.79 3.89
C GLY A 180 7.88 10.68 5.34
N VAL A 181 7.61 11.75 6.09
CA VAL A 181 7.85 11.83 7.52
C VAL A 181 6.56 12.21 8.23
N GLY A 182 6.25 11.50 9.31
CA GLY A 182 5.11 11.75 10.17
C GLY A 182 5.48 11.82 11.66
N LEU A 183 4.65 12.53 12.43
CA LEU A 183 4.81 12.66 13.88
C LEU A 183 3.81 11.79 14.63
N ILE A 184 4.32 10.94 15.50
CA ILE A 184 3.53 10.28 16.54
C ILE A 184 3.65 11.10 17.81
N LYS A 185 2.53 11.65 18.29
CA LYS A 185 2.50 12.54 19.49
C LYS A 185 2.80 11.77 20.77
N ASP A 186 2.36 10.52 20.85
CA ASP A 186 2.60 9.59 21.96
C ASP A 186 2.86 8.20 21.40
N TYR A 187 4.10 7.74 21.45
CA TYR A 187 4.49 6.43 20.92
C TYR A 187 3.83 5.25 21.63
N ASN A 188 3.28 5.43 22.83
CA ASN A 188 2.51 4.39 23.50
C ASN A 188 1.18 4.09 22.79
N LYS A 189 0.71 5.00 21.94
CA LYS A 189 -0.47 4.84 21.08
C LYS A 189 -0.14 4.33 19.66
N MET A 190 1.15 4.14 19.37
CA MET A 190 1.57 3.58 18.07
C MET A 190 0.96 2.19 17.88
N ILE A 191 0.52 1.91 16.68
CA ILE A 191 0.04 0.58 16.29
C ILE A 191 0.93 -0.02 15.20
N THR A 192 0.78 -1.31 14.97
CA THR A 192 1.52 -2.06 13.97
C THR A 192 0.56 -2.91 13.14
N MET A 193 1.02 -3.43 12.00
CA MET A 193 0.22 -4.31 11.16
C MET A 193 -0.05 -5.70 11.75
N ASN A 194 0.66 -6.11 12.80
CA ASN A 194 0.58 -7.46 13.36
C ASN A 194 -0.80 -7.73 13.98
N PHE A 195 -1.52 -8.77 13.59
CA PHE A 195 -2.69 -9.23 14.33
C PHE A 195 -2.32 -9.56 15.79
N LYS A 196 -3.15 -9.11 16.74
CA LYS A 196 -2.84 -9.15 18.18
C LYS A 196 -3.56 -10.26 18.93
N GLU A 197 -4.88 -10.35 18.80
CA GLU A 197 -5.68 -11.20 19.67
C GLU A 197 -6.66 -12.06 18.87
N VAL A 198 -6.75 -13.35 19.24
CA VAL A 198 -7.80 -14.24 18.71
C VAL A 198 -9.16 -13.70 19.14
N ASP A 199 -10.18 -13.97 18.35
CA ASP A 199 -11.57 -13.51 18.49
C ASP A 199 -11.80 -12.01 18.23
N ASN A 200 -10.75 -11.21 17.99
CA ASN A 200 -10.92 -9.85 17.51
C ASN A 200 -11.50 -9.81 16.11
N LEU A 201 -12.29 -8.75 15.86
CA LEU A 201 -12.91 -8.49 14.56
C LEU A 201 -11.91 -7.78 13.63
N VAL A 202 -11.99 -8.11 12.35
CA VAL A 202 -11.24 -7.44 11.29
C VAL A 202 -12.20 -6.78 10.32
N LEU A 203 -11.99 -5.48 10.08
CA LEU A 203 -12.74 -4.70 9.12
C LEU A 203 -11.79 -4.15 8.05
N VAL A 204 -12.35 -3.83 6.86
CA VAL A 204 -11.71 -2.95 5.90
C VAL A 204 -12.41 -1.61 5.90
N ILE A 205 -11.66 -0.54 6.01
CA ILE A 205 -12.08 0.85 5.77
C ILE A 205 -11.81 1.17 4.30
N GLY A 206 -12.74 1.87 3.65
CA GLY A 206 -12.67 2.18 2.23
C GLY A 206 -13.35 1.13 1.35
N LYS A 207 -13.79 1.55 0.17
CA LYS A 207 -14.61 0.74 -0.73
C LYS A 207 -13.75 -0.15 -1.61
N THR A 208 -14.14 -1.41 -1.77
CA THR A 208 -13.56 -2.34 -2.75
C THR A 208 -14.44 -2.35 -4.00
N GLU A 209 -13.95 -1.79 -5.10
CA GLU A 209 -14.66 -1.67 -6.38
C GLU A 209 -14.23 -2.73 -7.40
N GLY A 210 -13.12 -3.41 -7.13
CA GLY A 210 -12.63 -4.51 -7.94
C GLY A 210 -11.71 -4.09 -9.09
N HIS A 211 -10.91 -3.04 -8.92
CA HIS A 211 -9.96 -2.57 -9.92
C HIS A 211 -8.79 -3.55 -10.09
N ILE A 212 -8.69 -4.17 -11.26
CA ILE A 212 -7.66 -5.19 -11.57
C ILE A 212 -6.60 -4.68 -12.54
N ASP A 213 -6.92 -3.73 -13.42
CA ASP A 213 -5.96 -3.21 -14.40
C ASP A 213 -4.70 -2.67 -13.71
N GLN A 214 -3.53 -2.94 -14.29
CA GLN A 214 -2.21 -2.62 -13.75
C GLN A 214 -1.87 -3.25 -12.38
N SER A 215 -2.80 -3.98 -11.78
CA SER A 215 -2.54 -4.68 -10.52
C SER A 215 -1.45 -5.76 -10.67
N LEU A 216 -0.86 -6.15 -9.55
CA LEU A 216 0.07 -7.26 -9.52
C LEU A 216 -0.60 -8.57 -9.97
N PHE A 217 -1.90 -8.73 -9.64
CA PHE A 217 -2.68 -9.87 -10.12
C PHE A 217 -2.75 -9.89 -11.65
N ALA A 218 -3.09 -8.78 -12.31
CA ALA A 218 -3.13 -8.72 -13.77
C ALA A 218 -1.79 -9.08 -14.38
N ARG A 219 -0.70 -8.55 -13.84
CA ARG A 219 0.65 -8.75 -14.40
C ARG A 219 1.25 -10.13 -14.13
N VAL A 220 1.01 -10.72 -12.96
CA VAL A 220 1.63 -11.99 -12.54
C VAL A 220 0.76 -13.20 -12.88
N ILE A 221 -0.56 -13.05 -12.86
CA ILE A 221 -1.48 -14.16 -13.05
C ILE A 221 -2.04 -14.20 -14.47
N LEU A 222 -2.40 -13.02 -15.03
CA LEU A 222 -3.00 -12.90 -16.36
C LEU A 222 -2.00 -12.55 -17.46
N ASP A 223 -0.76 -12.18 -17.11
CA ASP A 223 0.27 -11.56 -17.99
C ASP A 223 -0.26 -10.33 -18.75
N GLU A 224 -1.18 -9.59 -18.12
CA GLU A 224 -1.80 -8.40 -18.69
C GLU A 224 -1.13 -7.14 -18.12
N LYS A 225 -0.68 -6.23 -19.01
CA LYS A 225 0.09 -5.02 -18.66
C LYS A 225 -0.60 -3.74 -19.14
N ASN A 226 -1.80 -3.85 -19.70
CA ASN A 226 -2.55 -2.72 -20.23
C ASN A 226 -3.62 -2.24 -19.24
N GLY A 227 -4.34 -1.19 -19.63
CA GLY A 227 -5.40 -0.59 -18.83
C GLY A 227 -4.94 0.54 -17.92
N PRO A 228 -5.88 1.27 -17.31
CA PRO A 228 -5.58 2.39 -16.43
C PRO A 228 -5.07 1.92 -15.07
N PRO A 229 -4.28 2.74 -14.36
CA PRO A 229 -4.03 2.52 -12.94
C PRO A 229 -5.32 2.73 -12.13
N PRO A 230 -5.37 2.27 -10.87
CA PRO A 230 -6.53 2.54 -10.00
C PRO A 230 -6.71 4.04 -9.80
N GLU A 231 -7.97 4.48 -9.75
CA GLU A 231 -8.30 5.87 -9.46
C GLU A 231 -7.88 6.25 -8.04
N VAL A 232 -7.39 7.48 -7.87
CA VAL A 232 -7.05 8.06 -6.57
C VAL A 232 -8.05 9.16 -6.26
N ASN A 233 -8.98 8.87 -5.37
CA ASN A 233 -9.92 9.85 -4.85
C ASN A 233 -9.35 10.45 -3.55
N LEU A 234 -8.74 11.64 -3.67
CA LEU A 234 -8.05 12.31 -2.57
C LEU A 234 -8.98 12.65 -1.39
N PHE A 235 -10.27 12.88 -1.66
CA PHE A 235 -11.26 13.09 -0.60
C PHE A 235 -11.42 11.82 0.25
N ASN A 236 -11.59 10.66 -0.40
CA ASN A 236 -11.72 9.39 0.31
C ASN A 236 -10.41 9.01 1.01
N GLU A 237 -9.25 9.26 0.38
CA GLU A 237 -7.94 9.05 1.01
C GLU A 237 -7.85 9.78 2.34
N LYS A 238 -8.09 11.10 2.32
CA LYS A 238 -8.03 11.96 3.50
C LYS A 238 -9.05 11.57 4.56
N ASN A 239 -10.30 11.42 4.17
CA ASN A 239 -11.40 11.12 5.08
C ASN A 239 -11.22 9.78 5.78
N ASN A 240 -10.83 8.74 5.04
CA ASN A 240 -10.59 7.41 5.59
C ASN A 240 -9.40 7.41 6.56
N GLY A 241 -8.30 8.06 6.19
CA GLY A 241 -7.12 8.13 7.04
C GLY A 241 -7.31 8.98 8.30
N GLU A 242 -7.93 10.16 8.21
CA GLU A 242 -8.24 10.99 9.38
C GLU A 242 -9.19 10.26 10.33
N SER A 243 -10.14 9.49 9.79
CA SER A 243 -11.03 8.64 10.60
C SER A 243 -10.24 7.53 11.32
N LEU A 244 -9.30 6.88 10.63
CA LEU A 244 -8.42 5.89 11.25
C LEU A 244 -7.57 6.50 12.36
N LEU A 245 -6.95 7.68 12.14
CA LEU A 245 -6.19 8.38 13.19
C LEU A 245 -7.05 8.68 14.41
N SER A 246 -8.29 9.15 14.21
CA SER A 246 -9.23 9.39 15.31
C SER A 246 -9.54 8.12 16.10
N LEU A 247 -9.70 6.99 15.43
CA LEU A 247 -9.93 5.69 16.08
C LEU A 247 -8.71 5.21 16.85
N ILE A 248 -7.49 5.40 16.32
CA ILE A 248 -6.22 5.09 17.00
C ILE A 248 -6.06 5.94 18.25
N GLU A 249 -6.29 7.25 18.15
CA GLU A 249 -6.18 8.16 19.28
C GLU A 249 -7.10 7.78 20.46
N LYS A 250 -8.28 7.23 20.14
CA LYS A 250 -9.26 6.72 21.11
C LYS A 250 -8.98 5.30 21.60
N ASN A 251 -7.88 4.67 21.17
CA ASN A 251 -7.48 3.31 21.51
C ASN A 251 -8.47 2.21 21.10
N TYR A 252 -9.29 2.44 20.06
CA TYR A 252 -10.21 1.43 19.53
C TYR A 252 -9.51 0.45 18.57
N ILE A 253 -8.34 0.83 18.03
CA ILE A 253 -7.61 0.02 17.04
C ILE A 253 -6.49 -0.76 17.73
N LYS A 254 -6.40 -2.05 17.42
CA LYS A 254 -5.33 -2.95 17.90
C LYS A 254 -4.20 -3.10 16.89
N SER A 255 -4.53 -3.20 15.63
CA SER A 255 -3.60 -3.20 14.50
C SER A 255 -4.23 -2.57 13.27
N ALA A 256 -3.39 -2.00 12.40
CA ALA A 256 -3.81 -1.50 11.10
C ALA A 256 -2.73 -1.75 10.05
N HIS A 257 -3.15 -1.83 8.78
CA HIS A 257 -2.28 -1.97 7.61
C HIS A 257 -2.99 -1.36 6.40
N ASP A 258 -2.26 -0.68 5.52
CA ASP A 258 -2.82 -0.20 4.27
C ASP A 258 -3.06 -1.35 3.28
N VAL A 259 -3.95 -1.14 2.32
CA VAL A 259 -4.17 -2.08 1.22
C VAL A 259 -3.60 -1.49 -0.06
N SER A 260 -2.51 -2.11 -0.54
CA SER A 260 -1.76 -1.70 -1.72
C SER A 260 -1.50 -2.88 -2.68
N LEU A 261 -0.26 -3.09 -3.11
CA LEU A 261 0.10 -4.15 -4.06
C LEU A 261 -0.37 -5.55 -3.64
N GLY A 262 -1.03 -6.23 -4.59
CA GLY A 262 -1.59 -7.58 -4.41
C GLY A 262 -2.94 -7.59 -3.72
N GLY A 263 -3.49 -6.42 -3.39
CA GLY A 263 -4.84 -6.25 -2.88
C GLY A 263 -5.07 -6.73 -1.45
N LEU A 264 -6.34 -6.84 -1.10
CA LEU A 264 -6.81 -7.09 0.26
C LEU A 264 -6.23 -8.36 0.89
N ILE A 265 -6.20 -9.48 0.16
CA ILE A 265 -5.75 -10.76 0.71
C ILE A 265 -4.24 -10.78 0.95
N THR A 266 -3.46 -10.04 0.17
CA THR A 266 -2.03 -9.89 0.37
C THR A 266 -1.74 -9.11 1.64
N ALA A 267 -2.45 -8.01 1.87
CA ALA A 267 -2.35 -7.23 3.10
C ALA A 267 -2.74 -8.06 4.32
N ILE A 268 -3.86 -8.77 4.29
CA ILE A 268 -4.28 -9.70 5.35
C ILE A 268 -3.20 -10.75 5.62
N SER A 269 -2.61 -11.33 4.57
CA SER A 269 -1.58 -12.36 4.72
C SER A 269 -0.33 -11.82 5.43
N LYS A 270 0.09 -10.59 5.13
CA LYS A 270 1.19 -9.92 5.83
C LYS A 270 0.86 -9.70 7.31
N MET A 271 -0.37 -9.27 7.63
CA MET A 271 -0.82 -9.12 9.02
C MET A 271 -0.82 -10.46 9.76
N CYS A 272 -1.26 -11.55 9.11
CA CYS A 272 -1.19 -12.90 9.64
C CYS A 272 0.26 -13.34 9.92
N ILE A 273 1.15 -13.15 8.96
CA ILE A 273 2.58 -13.52 9.07
C ILE A 273 3.23 -12.78 10.24
N LYS A 274 3.04 -11.47 10.32
CA LYS A 274 3.64 -10.60 11.34
C LYS A 274 3.08 -10.84 12.74
N GLY A 275 1.78 -11.13 12.85
CA GLY A 275 1.10 -11.43 14.12
C GLY A 275 1.22 -12.90 14.56
N ASN A 276 1.68 -13.78 13.67
CA ASN A 276 1.65 -15.23 13.86
C ASN A 276 0.25 -15.75 14.25
N LYS A 277 -0.77 -15.17 13.65
CA LYS A 277 -2.19 -15.47 13.85
C LYS A 277 -2.90 -15.59 12.51
N GLY A 278 -3.87 -16.48 12.45
CA GLY A 278 -4.73 -16.66 11.31
C GLY A 278 -5.97 -15.74 11.34
N ILE A 279 -6.81 -15.93 10.36
CA ILE A 279 -8.11 -15.25 10.25
C ILE A 279 -9.11 -16.17 9.59
N LYS A 280 -10.32 -16.16 10.09
CA LYS A 280 -11.50 -16.72 9.38
C LYS A 280 -12.14 -15.57 8.61
N LEU A 281 -11.98 -15.55 7.27
CA LEU A 281 -12.62 -14.58 6.39
C LEU A 281 -14.02 -15.05 6.05
N ASP A 282 -14.99 -14.19 6.31
CA ASP A 282 -16.37 -14.40 5.92
C ASP A 282 -16.56 -14.07 4.43
N LYS A 283 -17.56 -14.70 3.82
CA LYS A 283 -17.93 -14.37 2.44
C LYS A 283 -18.37 -12.90 2.38
N SER A 284 -17.69 -12.14 1.53
CA SER A 284 -18.14 -10.78 1.25
C SER A 284 -19.59 -10.79 0.77
N LYS A 285 -20.41 -9.92 1.34
CA LYS A 285 -21.75 -9.63 0.83
C LYS A 285 -21.70 -8.80 -0.46
N ASN A 286 -20.52 -8.41 -0.86
CA ASN A 286 -20.29 -7.62 -2.06
C ASN A 286 -20.58 -8.45 -3.31
N LEU A 287 -21.28 -7.86 -4.29
CA LEU A 287 -21.72 -8.52 -5.53
C LEU A 287 -20.60 -8.75 -6.55
N ILE A 288 -19.36 -8.28 -6.28
CA ILE A 288 -18.24 -8.48 -7.17
C ILE A 288 -17.68 -9.91 -7.07
N ASN A 289 -16.95 -10.31 -8.10
CA ASN A 289 -16.30 -11.62 -8.12
C ASN A 289 -15.27 -11.76 -6.97
N GLU A 290 -15.19 -12.94 -6.36
CA GLU A 290 -14.31 -13.21 -5.22
C GLU A 290 -12.82 -12.95 -5.53
N ILE A 291 -12.34 -13.27 -6.74
CA ILE A 291 -10.96 -12.97 -7.17
C ILE A 291 -10.74 -11.46 -7.22
N THR A 292 -11.64 -10.71 -7.85
CA THR A 292 -11.51 -9.25 -7.91
C THR A 292 -11.62 -8.62 -6.53
N TYR A 293 -12.48 -9.13 -5.64
CA TYR A 293 -12.59 -8.63 -4.28
C TYR A 293 -11.27 -8.74 -3.51
N PHE A 294 -10.60 -9.87 -3.60
CA PHE A 294 -9.40 -10.14 -2.83
C PHE A 294 -8.11 -9.57 -3.44
N PHE A 295 -8.02 -9.51 -4.77
CA PHE A 295 -6.78 -9.13 -5.46
C PHE A 295 -6.82 -7.75 -6.12
N ALA A 296 -7.94 -7.04 -6.07
CA ALA A 296 -8.04 -5.68 -6.57
C ALA A 296 -7.16 -4.70 -5.76
N GLU A 297 -6.61 -3.71 -6.47
CA GLU A 297 -5.72 -2.70 -5.91
C GLU A 297 -6.39 -1.32 -5.82
N ASP A 298 -7.70 -1.30 -5.49
CA ASP A 298 -8.42 -0.05 -5.21
C ASP A 298 -7.71 0.73 -4.10
N GLN A 299 -7.66 2.04 -4.23
CA GLN A 299 -6.93 2.94 -3.35
C GLN A 299 -7.74 3.37 -2.11
N GLY A 300 -7.11 4.03 -1.15
CA GLY A 300 -7.77 4.60 0.03
C GLY A 300 -8.31 3.58 1.02
N ARG A 301 -7.71 2.39 1.12
CA ARG A 301 -8.20 1.32 1.98
C ARG A 301 -7.23 0.95 3.09
N TYR A 302 -7.80 0.60 4.27
CA TYR A 302 -7.06 0.10 5.43
C TYR A 302 -7.74 -1.13 6.00
N ILE A 303 -6.95 -2.09 6.47
CA ILE A 303 -7.43 -3.21 7.30
C ILE A 303 -7.19 -2.81 8.74
N ILE A 304 -8.19 -2.99 9.59
CA ILE A 304 -8.11 -2.71 11.01
C ILE A 304 -8.55 -3.90 11.85
N GLU A 305 -7.86 -4.12 12.96
CA GLU A 305 -8.26 -5.05 14.01
C GLU A 305 -8.88 -4.28 15.17
N ILE A 306 -10.03 -4.70 15.64
CA ILE A 306 -10.75 -4.10 16.75
C ILE A 306 -11.23 -5.17 17.75
N ASN A 307 -11.34 -4.80 19.02
CA ASN A 307 -12.02 -5.64 19.98
C ASN A 307 -13.54 -5.64 19.69
N PRO A 308 -14.22 -6.80 19.75
CA PRO A 308 -15.68 -6.88 19.49
C PRO A 308 -16.54 -5.91 20.31
N LYS A 309 -16.14 -5.60 21.55
CA LYS A 309 -16.84 -4.63 22.43
C LYS A 309 -16.84 -3.21 21.88
N ASP A 310 -15.82 -2.84 21.08
CA ASP A 310 -15.64 -1.48 20.55
C ASP A 310 -16.35 -1.27 19.22
N LEU A 311 -16.91 -2.33 18.61
CA LEU A 311 -17.52 -2.31 17.28
C LEU A 311 -18.54 -1.18 17.10
N LYS A 312 -19.45 -0.98 18.09
CA LYS A 312 -20.50 0.04 18.00
C LYS A 312 -19.92 1.46 17.92
N GLU A 313 -18.91 1.75 18.73
CA GLU A 313 -18.26 3.08 18.73
C GLU A 313 -17.43 3.31 17.47
N VAL A 314 -16.74 2.27 16.98
CA VAL A 314 -16.01 2.33 15.71
C VAL A 314 -16.98 2.61 14.55
N MET A 315 -18.07 1.86 14.43
CA MET A 315 -19.10 2.08 13.40
C MET A 315 -19.69 3.49 13.47
N LYS A 316 -20.04 3.97 14.67
CA LYS A 316 -20.57 5.32 14.87
C LYS A 316 -19.64 6.43 14.37
N ILE A 317 -18.32 6.26 14.55
CA ILE A 317 -17.33 7.23 14.06
C ILE A 317 -17.24 7.17 12.54
N LEU A 318 -17.15 5.97 11.96
CA LEU A 318 -17.08 5.77 10.52
C LEU A 318 -18.34 6.27 9.80
N ASP A 319 -19.53 5.95 10.33
CA ASP A 319 -20.81 6.41 9.79
C ASP A 319 -20.96 7.93 9.85
N LYS A 320 -20.56 8.55 10.99
CA LYS A 320 -20.57 10.01 11.15
C LYS A 320 -19.70 10.70 10.10
N ASN A 321 -18.59 10.09 9.72
CA ASN A 321 -17.66 10.63 8.74
C ASN A 321 -17.98 10.16 7.31
N ALA A 322 -19.10 9.45 7.10
CA ALA A 322 -19.48 8.85 5.81
C ALA A 322 -18.37 7.97 5.19
N VAL A 323 -17.64 7.25 6.03
CA VAL A 323 -16.58 6.33 5.62
C VAL A 323 -17.18 4.95 5.41
N HIS A 324 -16.94 4.39 4.22
CA HIS A 324 -17.35 3.01 3.92
C HIS A 324 -16.48 2.01 4.67
N TYR A 325 -17.08 0.94 5.17
CA TYR A 325 -16.39 -0.17 5.79
C TYR A 325 -17.14 -1.49 5.59
N ASP A 326 -16.37 -2.59 5.55
CA ASP A 326 -16.91 -3.96 5.52
C ASP A 326 -16.27 -4.80 6.62
N LYS A 327 -17.05 -5.69 7.22
CA LYS A 327 -16.51 -6.73 8.11
C LYS A 327 -15.89 -7.83 7.26
N LEU A 328 -14.61 -8.11 7.51
CA LEU A 328 -13.85 -9.14 6.79
C LEU A 328 -13.92 -10.51 7.48
N GLY A 329 -13.88 -10.52 8.81
CA GLY A 329 -13.84 -11.78 9.54
C GLY A 329 -13.39 -11.65 10.99
N ILE A 330 -12.90 -12.76 11.53
CA ILE A 330 -12.48 -12.89 12.92
C ILE A 330 -11.09 -13.52 12.98
N ILE A 331 -10.22 -12.97 13.81
CA ILE A 331 -8.88 -13.53 14.03
C ILE A 331 -8.99 -14.88 14.72
N GLN A 332 -8.26 -15.84 14.20
CA GLN A 332 -8.14 -17.19 14.77
C GLN A 332 -6.69 -17.61 14.88
N ASP A 333 -6.46 -18.75 15.48
CA ASP A 333 -5.12 -19.32 15.61
C ASP A 333 -4.70 -20.05 14.31
N LYS A 334 -3.41 -20.23 14.08
CA LYS A 334 -2.74 -21.15 13.14
C LYS A 334 -2.98 -21.03 11.63
N PHE A 335 -4.13 -20.59 11.11
CA PHE A 335 -4.36 -20.57 9.66
C PHE A 335 -5.32 -19.48 9.21
N MET A 336 -5.17 -19.06 7.98
CA MET A 336 -6.15 -18.24 7.26
C MET A 336 -7.14 -19.17 6.57
N SER A 337 -8.45 -18.96 6.77
CA SER A 337 -9.51 -19.64 6.03
C SER A 337 -10.40 -18.65 5.29
N ILE A 338 -10.85 -19.04 4.10
CA ILE A 338 -11.72 -18.24 3.25
C ILE A 338 -12.97 -19.07 2.94
N ASN A 339 -14.13 -18.58 3.39
CA ASN A 339 -15.43 -19.22 3.15
C ASN A 339 -15.47 -20.70 3.52
N ASP A 340 -14.71 -21.12 4.54
CA ASP A 340 -14.55 -22.52 4.97
C ASP A 340 -14.03 -23.51 3.87
N LYS A 341 -13.68 -23.01 2.69
CA LYS A 341 -13.24 -23.81 1.52
C LYS A 341 -11.74 -23.80 1.31
N THR A 342 -11.11 -22.66 1.55
CA THR A 342 -9.67 -22.49 1.35
C THR A 342 -8.99 -22.34 2.70
N LYS A 343 -7.95 -23.14 2.94
CA LYS A 343 -7.12 -23.09 4.15
C LYS A 343 -5.66 -22.88 3.77
N VAL A 344 -4.99 -21.94 4.44
CA VAL A 344 -3.55 -21.69 4.31
C VAL A 344 -2.97 -21.50 5.71
N THR A 345 -1.98 -22.28 6.08
CA THR A 345 -1.32 -22.15 7.39
C THR A 345 -0.42 -20.91 7.42
N ILE A 346 -0.10 -20.42 8.62
CA ILE A 346 0.84 -19.29 8.77
C ILE A 346 2.22 -19.66 8.23
N ASP A 347 2.67 -20.89 8.42
CA ASP A 347 3.96 -21.38 7.92
C ASP A 347 3.98 -21.43 6.39
N GLU A 348 2.89 -21.84 5.74
CA GLU A 348 2.76 -21.75 4.27
C GLU A 348 2.84 -20.27 3.81
N LEU A 349 2.13 -19.35 4.47
CA LEU A 349 2.18 -17.92 4.13
C LEU A 349 3.60 -17.34 4.31
N LYS A 350 4.27 -17.67 5.40
CA LYS A 350 5.69 -17.29 5.64
C LYS A 350 6.59 -17.83 4.53
N SER A 351 6.49 -19.14 4.23
CA SER A 351 7.28 -19.78 3.19
C SER A 351 7.07 -19.09 1.82
N TYR A 352 5.82 -18.81 1.44
CA TYR A 352 5.53 -18.10 0.18
C TYR A 352 6.18 -16.71 0.14
N ASN A 353 6.12 -15.97 1.25
CA ASN A 353 6.59 -14.59 1.29
C ASN A 353 8.12 -14.46 1.40
N THR A 354 8.82 -15.43 1.99
CA THR A 354 10.27 -15.34 2.23
C THR A 354 11.13 -16.07 1.18
N SER A 355 10.58 -17.04 0.44
CA SER A 355 11.38 -17.93 -0.39
C SER A 355 12.07 -17.24 -1.57
N TRP A 356 11.41 -16.32 -2.25
CA TRP A 356 11.92 -15.78 -3.51
C TRP A 356 13.25 -15.06 -3.36
N LEU A 357 13.33 -14.07 -2.46
CA LEU A 357 14.55 -13.25 -2.32
C LEU A 357 15.71 -14.06 -1.76
N ASN A 358 15.43 -14.93 -0.76
CA ASN A 358 16.47 -15.78 -0.20
C ASN A 358 17.06 -16.72 -1.25
N ASN A 359 16.22 -17.35 -2.08
CA ASN A 359 16.68 -18.21 -3.17
C ASN A 359 17.48 -17.41 -4.22
N TYR A 360 16.97 -16.24 -4.63
CA TYR A 360 17.65 -15.37 -5.61
C TYR A 360 19.04 -14.91 -5.15
N MET A 361 19.18 -14.60 -3.85
CA MET A 361 20.45 -14.12 -3.29
C MET A 361 21.42 -15.26 -2.92
N SER A 362 20.97 -16.52 -2.95
CA SER A 362 21.80 -17.70 -2.69
C SER A 362 22.39 -18.31 -3.97
N THR A 363 21.98 -17.79 -5.14
CA THR A 363 22.52 -18.16 -6.46
C THR A 363 23.63 -17.21 -6.86
#